data_b31206abf2a0f5236458f34d2390bf67
#
_entry.id   b31206abf2a0f5236458f34d2390bf67
#
_cell.length_a   1.000
_cell.length_b   1.000
_cell.length_c   1.000
_cell.angle_alpha   90.00
_cell.angle_beta   90.00
_cell.angle_gamma   90.00
#
_symmetry.space_group_name_H-M   'P 1'
#
loop_
_entity.id
_entity.type
_entity.pdbx_description
1 polymer ?
#
loop_
_entity_poly.entity_id
_entity_poly.type
_entity_poly.pdbx_seq_one_letter_code
_entity_poly.pdbx_strand_id
1 'polypeptide(L)'
;MSLNETRVLVLHPDIKQLQKDKKDVNSSLTEAVSLAKSLNVNVVKQRVINISAPRSGYLFGKGATEKISLVIKKLSIDLVIINGDISPIQQRNLEKNWQVKLIDRTHLILEIFSDRAATREGVLQVELATLSYQRTRLVRSWTHLERQRGGLGFVGGPGETQIESDRRAINNAILKIKSQLSKVVSTRTLHRRSREKKPYPIVALIGYTNAGKSTLFNKLTNSKVFVKNMPFATLDPTMRLIELNEKSNIILSDTVGFISGLPTELIAAFRSTLEEITNADLVIHVRDISDKNNELHKLEVNKILESLGFDTESNEKLYEVHNKIDLLSKEELNTLKNLSDRNKKSFLISATCDLGFDKLITGIDTFINRGFVSERIILGFDESYLRSKLYDASVIMSEKQTKNGYEILVRWSDKKRGEFYSLIKNRVN
;
A
#
# COMPACT_ATOMS: atom_id res chain seq x y z
N MET A 1 -22.08 -1.12 -22.30
CA MET A 1 -20.90 -1.72 -22.95
C MET A 1 -20.09 -2.41 -21.88
N SER A 2 -19.79 -3.69 -22.01
CA SER A 2 -18.90 -4.39 -21.09
C SER A 2 -17.49 -3.80 -21.20
N LEU A 3 -16.79 -3.59 -20.08
CA LEU A 3 -15.42 -3.04 -20.08
C LEU A 3 -14.45 -3.83 -20.96
N ASN A 4 -14.70 -5.12 -21.19
CA ASN A 4 -13.90 -5.99 -22.06
C ASN A 4 -13.91 -5.59 -23.54
N GLU A 5 -14.84 -4.75 -23.97
CA GLU A 5 -14.95 -4.26 -25.37
C GLU A 5 -14.23 -2.93 -25.58
N THR A 6 -13.90 -2.19 -24.50
CA THR A 6 -13.25 -0.88 -24.59
C THR A 6 -11.82 -1.01 -25.13
N ARG A 7 -11.57 -0.45 -26.30
CA ARG A 7 -10.28 -0.49 -27.01
C ARG A 7 -9.38 0.64 -26.54
N VAL A 8 -8.24 0.30 -25.98
CA VAL A 8 -7.36 1.25 -25.27
C VAL A 8 -6.01 1.41 -25.98
N LEU A 9 -5.57 2.67 -26.07
CA LEU A 9 -4.20 3.04 -26.43
C LEU A 9 -3.47 3.55 -25.19
N VAL A 10 -2.35 2.91 -24.82
CA VAL A 10 -1.49 3.35 -23.72
C VAL A 10 -0.30 4.13 -24.26
N LEU A 11 -0.12 5.36 -23.78
CA LEU A 11 0.99 6.24 -24.15
C LEU A 11 1.86 6.53 -22.95
N HIS A 12 3.17 6.35 -23.08
CA HIS A 12 4.14 6.78 -22.08
C HIS A 12 4.95 7.98 -22.62
N PRO A 13 4.78 9.19 -22.06
CA PRO A 13 5.57 10.36 -22.41
C PRO A 13 6.98 10.23 -21.79
N ASP A 14 7.99 10.08 -22.63
CA ASP A 14 9.39 10.11 -22.21
C ASP A 14 9.92 11.54 -22.31
N ILE A 15 10.03 12.21 -21.14
CA ILE A 15 10.43 13.62 -21.05
C ILE A 15 11.91 13.68 -20.62
N LYS A 16 12.80 13.94 -21.56
CA LYS A 16 14.27 13.95 -21.31
C LYS A 16 14.72 14.86 -20.17
N GLN A 17 14.01 15.96 -19.90
CA GLN A 17 14.36 16.92 -18.85
C GLN A 17 14.02 16.45 -17.42
N LEU A 18 13.12 15.48 -17.26
CA LEU A 18 12.68 14.96 -15.96
C LEU A 18 13.39 13.67 -15.55
N GLN A 19 14.25 13.13 -16.39
CA GLN A 19 15.01 11.88 -16.11
C GLN A 19 16.13 12.07 -15.08
N LYS A 20 15.86 12.63 -13.92
CA LYS A 20 16.81 12.59 -12.77
C LYS A 20 16.98 11.17 -12.23
N ASP A 21 15.94 10.35 -12.27
CA ASP A 21 15.98 8.93 -11.90
C ASP A 21 15.91 8.09 -13.17
N LYS A 22 16.95 7.32 -13.47
CA LYS A 22 17.10 6.47 -14.67
C LYS A 22 16.11 5.28 -14.65
N LYS A 23 14.79 5.54 -14.63
CA LYS A 23 13.81 4.46 -14.84
C LYS A 23 13.91 3.97 -16.30
N ASP A 24 13.90 2.66 -16.46
CA ASP A 24 13.77 2.08 -17.79
C ASP A 24 12.38 2.44 -18.37
N VAL A 25 12.42 3.17 -19.49
CA VAL A 25 11.21 3.65 -20.19
C VAL A 25 10.29 2.50 -20.61
N ASN A 26 10.87 1.37 -21.01
CA ASN A 26 10.11 0.18 -21.38
C ASN A 26 9.44 -0.48 -20.17
N SER A 27 10.13 -0.53 -19.04
CA SER A 27 9.55 -1.02 -17.79
C SER A 27 8.38 -0.15 -17.34
N SER A 28 8.53 1.19 -17.42
CA SER A 28 7.45 2.15 -17.11
C SER A 28 6.23 2.00 -18.02
N LEU A 29 6.44 1.71 -19.30
CA LEU A 29 5.36 1.43 -20.25
C LEU A 29 4.68 0.09 -19.92
N THR A 30 5.45 -0.95 -19.60
CA THR A 30 4.95 -2.29 -19.25
C THR A 30 4.10 -2.21 -17.98
N GLU A 31 4.55 -1.45 -16.97
CA GLU A 31 3.79 -1.18 -15.75
C GLU A 31 2.44 -0.49 -16.07
N ALA A 32 2.45 0.56 -16.91
CA ALA A 32 1.22 1.26 -17.30
C ALA A 32 0.22 0.34 -18.03
N VAL A 33 0.72 -0.55 -18.87
CA VAL A 33 -0.12 -1.55 -19.56
C VAL A 33 -0.70 -2.56 -18.57
N SER A 34 0.09 -2.99 -17.59
CA SER A 34 -0.38 -3.89 -16.52
C SER A 34 -1.47 -3.21 -15.67
N LEU A 35 -1.31 -1.91 -15.35
CA LEU A 35 -2.34 -1.12 -14.70
C LEU A 35 -3.62 -1.03 -15.53
N ALA A 36 -3.51 -0.71 -16.82
CA ALA A 36 -4.68 -0.65 -17.70
C ALA A 36 -5.42 -1.99 -17.76
N LYS A 37 -4.69 -3.10 -17.93
CA LYS A 37 -5.27 -4.45 -17.96
C LYS A 37 -5.99 -4.83 -16.66
N SER A 38 -5.63 -4.23 -15.53
CA SER A 38 -6.30 -4.52 -14.25
C SER A 38 -7.76 -4.03 -14.21
N LEU A 39 -8.16 -3.12 -15.12
CA LEU A 39 -9.54 -2.68 -15.33
C LEU A 39 -10.31 -3.53 -16.36
N ASN A 40 -9.76 -4.67 -16.76
CA ASN A 40 -10.37 -5.57 -17.76
C ASN A 40 -10.66 -4.87 -19.11
N VAL A 41 -9.81 -3.94 -19.53
CA VAL A 41 -9.89 -3.27 -20.84
C VAL A 41 -8.96 -3.95 -21.87
N ASN A 42 -9.30 -3.80 -23.16
CA ASN A 42 -8.50 -4.34 -24.25
C ASN A 42 -7.41 -3.34 -24.68
N VAL A 43 -6.17 -3.55 -24.26
CA VAL A 43 -5.04 -2.72 -24.70
C VAL A 43 -4.62 -3.12 -26.11
N VAL A 44 -5.11 -2.37 -27.10
CA VAL A 44 -4.87 -2.64 -28.54
C VAL A 44 -3.46 -2.22 -28.95
N LYS A 45 -2.95 -1.12 -28.40
CA LYS A 45 -1.62 -0.60 -28.73
C LYS A 45 -0.99 0.12 -27.54
N GLN A 46 0.32 0.04 -27.48
CA GLN A 46 1.13 0.77 -26.50
C GLN A 46 2.28 1.50 -27.22
N ARG A 47 2.68 2.68 -26.70
CA ARG A 47 3.72 3.48 -27.35
C ARG A 47 4.45 4.39 -26.37
N VAL A 48 5.77 4.44 -26.50
CA VAL A 48 6.58 5.50 -25.90
C VAL A 48 6.61 6.70 -26.86
N ILE A 49 6.43 7.90 -26.32
CA ILE A 49 6.50 9.16 -27.07
C ILE A 49 7.61 10.02 -26.48
N ASN A 50 8.70 10.17 -27.21
CA ASN A 50 9.81 11.02 -26.78
C ASN A 50 9.44 12.49 -26.86
N ILE A 51 9.60 13.21 -25.76
CA ILE A 51 9.27 14.63 -25.62
C ILE A 51 10.53 15.39 -25.22
N SER A 52 10.97 16.29 -26.09
CA SER A 52 12.12 17.16 -25.79
C SER A 52 11.73 18.21 -24.75
N ALA A 53 10.58 18.88 -24.95
CA ALA A 53 9.99 19.85 -24.03
C ALA A 53 8.45 19.71 -24.05
N PRO A 54 7.82 19.58 -22.87
CA PRO A 54 6.35 19.52 -22.77
C PRO A 54 5.72 20.81 -23.24
N ARG A 55 4.71 20.74 -24.11
CA ARG A 55 3.94 21.91 -24.54
C ARG A 55 2.80 22.18 -23.56
N SER A 56 2.62 23.45 -23.19
CA SER A 56 1.58 23.86 -22.24
C SER A 56 0.15 23.47 -22.68
N GLY A 57 -0.13 23.55 -23.99
CA GLY A 57 -1.47 23.26 -24.52
C GLY A 57 -1.75 21.81 -24.86
N TYR A 58 -0.75 21.00 -25.23
CA TYR A 58 -0.96 19.67 -25.80
C TYR A 58 -0.05 18.57 -25.24
N LEU A 59 0.87 18.86 -24.36
CA LEU A 59 1.94 17.98 -23.88
C LEU A 59 2.90 17.53 -25.02
N PHE A 60 2.34 16.98 -26.10
CA PHE A 60 3.05 16.46 -27.27
C PHE A 60 3.31 17.54 -28.32
N GLY A 61 4.33 17.33 -29.16
CA GLY A 61 4.55 18.15 -30.36
C GLY A 61 3.46 17.92 -31.43
N LYS A 62 3.22 18.89 -32.32
CA LYS A 62 2.18 18.84 -33.35
C LYS A 62 2.21 17.56 -34.19
N GLY A 63 3.38 17.18 -34.71
CA GLY A 63 3.51 15.97 -35.53
C GLY A 63 3.28 14.66 -34.73
N ALA A 64 3.61 14.62 -33.43
CA ALA A 64 3.28 13.47 -32.59
C ALA A 64 1.78 13.38 -32.33
N THR A 65 1.11 14.51 -32.06
CA THR A 65 -0.34 14.59 -31.88
C THR A 65 -1.11 14.11 -33.11
N GLU A 66 -0.67 14.52 -34.31
CA GLU A 66 -1.26 14.08 -35.58
C GLU A 66 -1.07 12.58 -35.85
N LYS A 67 0.15 12.06 -35.64
CA LYS A 67 0.45 10.62 -35.77
C LYS A 67 -0.39 9.77 -34.80
N ILE A 68 -0.60 10.25 -33.56
CA ILE A 68 -1.45 9.56 -32.56
C ILE A 68 -2.92 9.58 -33.05
N SER A 69 -3.42 10.71 -33.56
CA SER A 69 -4.77 10.82 -34.09
C SER A 69 -5.05 9.81 -35.22
N LEU A 70 -4.09 9.61 -36.13
CA LEU A 70 -4.17 8.58 -37.16
C LEU A 70 -4.25 7.17 -36.61
N VAL A 71 -3.47 6.87 -35.58
CA VAL A 71 -3.51 5.57 -34.91
C VAL A 71 -4.86 5.34 -34.22
N ILE A 72 -5.39 6.33 -33.52
CA ILE A 72 -6.70 6.29 -32.86
C ILE A 72 -7.81 5.94 -33.88
N LYS A 73 -7.86 6.66 -34.98
CA LYS A 73 -8.85 6.42 -36.05
C LYS A 73 -8.67 5.03 -36.68
N LYS A 74 -7.44 4.66 -37.07
CA LYS A 74 -7.15 3.37 -37.72
C LYS A 74 -7.49 2.15 -36.83
N LEU A 75 -7.31 2.27 -35.53
CA LEU A 75 -7.51 1.16 -34.58
C LEU A 75 -8.85 1.27 -33.83
N SER A 76 -9.71 2.24 -34.17
CA SER A 76 -10.99 2.49 -33.49
C SER A 76 -10.81 2.47 -31.95
N ILE A 77 -9.95 3.35 -31.43
CA ILE A 77 -9.64 3.46 -30.02
C ILE A 77 -10.75 4.25 -29.32
N ASP A 78 -11.25 3.73 -28.21
CA ASP A 78 -12.31 4.35 -27.40
C ASP A 78 -11.74 5.17 -26.23
N LEU A 79 -10.55 4.79 -25.74
CA LEU A 79 -9.92 5.41 -24.57
C LEU A 79 -8.41 5.52 -24.77
N VAL A 80 -7.84 6.67 -24.44
CA VAL A 80 -6.38 6.86 -24.36
C VAL A 80 -5.95 7.01 -22.92
N ILE A 81 -4.95 6.22 -22.53
CA ILE A 81 -4.31 6.31 -21.21
C ILE A 81 -2.93 6.93 -21.38
N ILE A 82 -2.66 8.01 -20.65
CA ILE A 82 -1.34 8.64 -20.61
C ILE A 82 -0.67 8.30 -19.28
N ASN A 83 0.46 7.60 -19.35
CA ASN A 83 1.26 7.22 -18.17
C ASN A 83 2.11 8.40 -17.68
N GLY A 84 1.47 9.40 -17.12
CA GLY A 84 2.06 10.60 -16.56
C GLY A 84 0.99 11.63 -16.22
N ASP A 85 1.41 12.75 -15.63
CA ASP A 85 0.51 13.83 -15.28
C ASP A 85 0.21 14.71 -16.50
N ILE A 86 -1.04 15.05 -16.68
CA ILE A 86 -1.49 16.00 -17.70
C ILE A 86 -2.33 17.11 -17.07
N SER A 87 -2.12 18.33 -17.55
CA SER A 87 -2.96 19.44 -17.09
C SER A 87 -4.39 19.33 -17.65
N PRO A 88 -5.39 19.92 -16.99
CA PRO A 88 -6.77 19.93 -17.47
C PRO A 88 -6.90 20.54 -18.89
N ILE A 89 -6.07 21.53 -19.20
CA ILE A 89 -6.03 22.18 -20.53
C ILE A 89 -5.50 21.21 -21.58
N GLN A 90 -4.39 20.51 -21.26
CA GLN A 90 -3.83 19.50 -22.16
C GLN A 90 -4.84 18.39 -22.42
N GLN A 91 -5.49 17.88 -21.37
CA GLN A 91 -6.54 16.87 -21.51
C GLN A 91 -7.66 17.33 -22.42
N ARG A 92 -8.27 18.49 -22.13
CA ARG A 92 -9.36 19.07 -22.94
C ARG A 92 -8.97 19.23 -24.40
N ASN A 93 -7.78 19.78 -24.67
CA ASN A 93 -7.32 20.02 -26.04
C ASN A 93 -7.05 18.72 -26.80
N LEU A 94 -6.47 17.72 -26.14
CA LEU A 94 -6.21 16.38 -26.68
C LEU A 94 -7.52 15.65 -26.97
N GLU A 95 -8.47 15.63 -26.03
CA GLU A 95 -9.79 15.02 -26.19
C GLU A 95 -10.56 15.67 -27.34
N LYS A 96 -10.51 17.01 -27.44
CA LYS A 96 -11.11 17.74 -28.57
C LYS A 96 -10.45 17.42 -29.90
N ASN A 97 -9.13 17.24 -29.93
CA ASN A 97 -8.40 16.94 -31.17
C ASN A 97 -8.60 15.49 -31.61
N TRP A 98 -8.55 14.55 -30.66
CA TRP A 98 -8.61 13.12 -30.95
C TRP A 98 -10.04 12.56 -30.97
N GLN A 99 -11.02 13.28 -30.42
CA GLN A 99 -12.43 12.86 -30.28
C GLN A 99 -12.61 11.57 -29.51
N VAL A 100 -11.74 11.34 -28.52
CA VAL A 100 -11.76 10.18 -27.60
C VAL A 100 -11.52 10.63 -26.17
N LYS A 101 -12.03 9.87 -25.21
CA LYS A 101 -11.75 10.09 -23.79
C LYS A 101 -10.27 9.84 -23.48
N LEU A 102 -9.76 10.61 -22.53
CA LEU A 102 -8.39 10.52 -22.10
C LEU A 102 -8.31 10.54 -20.58
N ILE A 103 -7.55 9.61 -20.03
CA ILE A 103 -7.25 9.57 -18.60
C ILE A 103 -5.73 9.57 -18.38
N ASP A 104 -5.30 10.21 -17.30
CA ASP A 104 -3.92 10.21 -16.86
C ASP A 104 -3.64 9.07 -15.87
N ARG A 105 -2.37 8.93 -15.46
CA ARG A 105 -1.95 7.90 -14.52
C ARG A 105 -2.70 7.99 -13.18
N THR A 106 -2.89 9.20 -12.67
CA THR A 106 -3.61 9.43 -11.40
C THR A 106 -5.05 8.95 -11.48
N HIS A 107 -5.76 9.32 -12.55
CA HIS A 107 -7.14 8.90 -12.78
C HIS A 107 -7.23 7.37 -12.97
N LEU A 108 -6.30 6.79 -13.74
CA LEU A 108 -6.23 5.33 -13.91
C LEU A 108 -6.12 4.59 -12.57
N ILE A 109 -5.23 5.06 -11.67
CA ILE A 109 -5.07 4.46 -10.34
C ILE A 109 -6.36 4.61 -9.51
N LEU A 110 -7.02 5.77 -9.57
CA LEU A 110 -8.29 6.00 -8.87
C LEU A 110 -9.40 5.07 -9.36
N GLU A 111 -9.50 4.84 -10.68
CA GLU A 111 -10.47 3.90 -11.26
C GLU A 111 -10.19 2.45 -10.80
N ILE A 112 -8.91 2.03 -10.77
CA ILE A 112 -8.54 0.71 -10.27
C ILE A 112 -8.96 0.55 -8.81
N PHE A 113 -8.73 1.57 -7.99
CA PHE A 113 -9.10 1.54 -6.58
C PHE A 113 -10.61 1.56 -6.38
N SER A 114 -11.35 2.28 -7.23
CA SER A 114 -12.81 2.27 -7.22
C SER A 114 -13.40 0.88 -7.54
N ASP A 115 -12.78 0.16 -8.48
CA ASP A 115 -13.16 -1.22 -8.83
C ASP A 115 -12.82 -2.24 -7.73
N ARG A 116 -11.80 -1.97 -6.91
CA ARG A 116 -11.27 -2.90 -5.90
C ARG A 116 -11.77 -2.64 -4.49
N ALA A 117 -12.27 -1.45 -4.17
CA ALA A 117 -12.74 -1.11 -2.84
C ALA A 117 -13.99 -1.93 -2.49
N ALA A 118 -13.85 -2.83 -1.53
CA ALA A 118 -14.93 -3.70 -1.09
C ALA A 118 -15.48 -3.28 0.29
N THR A 119 -14.63 -2.71 1.15
CA THR A 119 -15.07 -2.26 2.46
C THR A 119 -15.67 -0.86 2.40
N ARG A 120 -16.58 -0.57 3.35
CA ARG A 120 -17.17 0.78 3.48
C ARG A 120 -16.09 1.85 3.70
N GLU A 121 -15.04 1.54 4.45
CA GLU A 121 -13.91 2.44 4.67
C GLU A 121 -13.15 2.69 3.37
N GLY A 122 -12.77 1.63 2.65
CA GLY A 122 -12.08 1.71 1.37
C GLY A 122 -12.85 2.51 0.32
N VAL A 123 -14.15 2.26 0.18
CA VAL A 123 -15.02 3.03 -0.74
C VAL A 123 -15.01 4.52 -0.40
N LEU A 124 -15.19 4.89 0.87
CA LEU A 124 -15.17 6.29 1.30
C LEU A 124 -13.78 6.95 1.10
N GLN A 125 -12.70 6.20 1.29
CA GLN A 125 -11.34 6.68 1.05
C GLN A 125 -11.09 6.95 -0.43
N VAL A 126 -11.49 6.05 -1.30
CA VAL A 126 -11.37 6.23 -2.77
C VAL A 126 -12.23 7.39 -3.25
N GLU A 127 -13.46 7.50 -2.76
CA GLU A 127 -14.35 8.61 -3.09
C GLU A 127 -13.77 9.97 -2.64
N LEU A 128 -13.19 10.01 -1.44
CA LEU A 128 -12.49 11.20 -0.93
C LEU A 128 -11.31 11.59 -1.83
N ALA A 129 -10.50 10.62 -2.25
CA ALA A 129 -9.36 10.86 -3.14
C ALA A 129 -9.82 11.34 -4.53
N THR A 130 -10.87 10.73 -5.09
CA THR A 130 -11.45 11.10 -6.38
C THR A 130 -12.00 12.53 -6.36
N LEU A 131 -12.75 12.91 -5.34
CA LEU A 131 -13.25 14.28 -5.18
C LEU A 131 -12.12 15.29 -4.95
N SER A 132 -11.09 14.92 -4.21
CA SER A 132 -9.90 15.77 -4.00
C SER A 132 -9.15 16.01 -5.31
N TYR A 133 -8.99 14.97 -6.11
CA TYR A 133 -8.39 15.04 -7.44
C TYR A 133 -9.24 15.93 -8.38
N GLN A 134 -10.56 15.74 -8.44
CA GLN A 134 -11.47 16.56 -9.21
C GLN A 134 -11.41 18.04 -8.81
N ARG A 135 -11.39 18.32 -7.51
CA ARG A 135 -11.23 19.69 -6.98
C ARG A 135 -9.93 20.34 -7.46
N THR A 136 -8.83 19.63 -7.41
CA THR A 136 -7.52 20.12 -7.86
C THR A 136 -7.55 20.44 -9.37
N ARG A 137 -8.24 19.63 -10.15
CA ARG A 137 -8.39 19.87 -11.60
C ARG A 137 -9.28 21.04 -11.93
N LEU A 138 -10.36 21.25 -11.20
CA LEU A 138 -11.23 22.43 -11.37
C LEU A 138 -10.46 23.73 -11.10
N VAL A 139 -9.70 23.81 -9.99
CA VAL A 139 -8.91 25.00 -9.64
C VAL A 139 -7.85 25.29 -10.72
N ARG A 140 -7.13 24.30 -11.20
CA ARG A 140 -6.10 24.48 -12.24
C ARG A 140 -6.68 24.87 -13.61
N SER A 141 -7.91 24.47 -13.93
CA SER A 141 -8.60 24.91 -15.15
C SER A 141 -8.90 26.40 -15.12
N TRP A 142 -9.25 26.92 -13.95
CA TRP A 142 -9.73 28.28 -13.78
C TRP A 142 -8.60 29.32 -13.77
N THR A 143 -7.49 29.09 -13.08
CA THR A 143 -6.34 30.01 -13.06
C THR A 143 -5.77 30.32 -14.45
N HIS A 144 -5.99 29.42 -15.41
CA HIS A 144 -5.61 29.66 -16.81
C HIS A 144 -6.66 30.48 -17.60
N LEU A 145 -7.94 30.38 -17.25
CA LEU A 145 -9.01 31.17 -17.86
C LEU A 145 -8.94 32.64 -17.45
N GLU A 146 -8.59 32.91 -16.19
CA GLU A 146 -8.34 34.29 -15.72
C GLU A 146 -7.15 34.93 -16.43
N ARG A 147 -6.05 34.22 -16.63
CA ARG A 147 -4.87 34.75 -17.34
C ARG A 147 -5.11 35.01 -18.82
N GLN A 148 -6.10 34.38 -19.44
CA GLN A 148 -6.48 34.62 -20.84
C GLN A 148 -7.45 35.81 -21.02
N ARG A 149 -8.16 36.20 -19.96
CA ARG A 149 -8.99 37.40 -19.93
C ARG A 149 -8.17 38.60 -19.44
N GLY A 150 -7.31 39.10 -20.30
CA GLY A 150 -6.51 40.28 -20.00
C GLY A 150 -7.33 41.46 -19.50
N GLY A 151 -7.06 41.93 -18.31
CA GLY A 151 -6.99 43.34 -17.93
C GLY A 151 -8.24 44.22 -17.90
N LEU A 152 -9.45 43.71 -18.05
CA LEU A 152 -10.66 44.53 -17.84
C LEU A 152 -11.51 43.92 -16.74
N GLY A 153 -11.48 44.57 -15.57
CA GLY A 153 -12.14 44.16 -14.36
C GLY A 153 -13.67 44.12 -14.47
N PHE A 154 -14.26 43.32 -13.58
CA PHE A 154 -15.64 43.37 -13.14
C PHE A 154 -16.74 43.14 -14.21
N VAL A 155 -16.80 41.94 -14.75
CA VAL A 155 -18.12 41.33 -15.07
C VAL A 155 -17.98 39.83 -14.80
N GLY A 156 -18.37 39.34 -13.62
CA GLY A 156 -18.54 37.94 -13.35
C GLY A 156 -19.57 37.36 -14.30
N GLY A 157 -19.11 36.64 -15.35
CA GLY A 157 -19.99 35.99 -16.29
C GLY A 157 -20.64 34.74 -15.70
N PRO A 158 -21.72 34.19 -16.28
CA PRO A 158 -22.45 33.02 -15.77
C PRO A 158 -21.57 31.78 -15.59
N GLY A 159 -20.39 31.70 -16.21
CA GLY A 159 -19.43 30.62 -16.02
C GLY A 159 -18.65 30.67 -14.69
N GLU A 160 -18.44 31.84 -14.11
CA GLU A 160 -17.79 31.97 -12.78
C GLU A 160 -18.69 31.45 -11.67
N THR A 161 -19.96 31.77 -11.71
CA THR A 161 -20.95 31.31 -10.73
C THR A 161 -21.13 29.79 -10.77
N GLN A 162 -21.06 29.17 -11.93
CA GLN A 162 -21.20 27.70 -12.06
C GLN A 162 -19.99 26.98 -11.49
N ILE A 163 -18.76 27.42 -11.79
CA ILE A 163 -17.53 26.81 -11.24
C ILE A 163 -17.46 26.96 -9.72
N GLU A 164 -17.87 28.11 -9.18
CA GLU A 164 -17.91 28.31 -7.75
C GLU A 164 -18.97 27.44 -7.09
N SER A 165 -20.13 27.25 -7.72
CA SER A 165 -21.15 26.33 -7.29
C SER A 165 -20.64 24.88 -7.28
N ASP A 166 -19.98 24.43 -8.37
CA ASP A 166 -19.39 23.10 -8.48
C ASP A 166 -18.30 22.88 -7.41
N ARG A 167 -17.45 23.89 -7.18
CA ARG A 167 -16.43 23.87 -6.12
C ARG A 167 -17.05 23.74 -4.74
N ARG A 168 -18.12 24.47 -4.44
CA ARG A 168 -18.86 24.37 -3.18
C ARG A 168 -19.49 22.98 -3.03
N ALA A 169 -20.10 22.45 -4.08
CA ALA A 169 -20.68 21.12 -4.08
C ALA A 169 -19.63 20.03 -3.77
N ILE A 170 -18.46 20.08 -4.44
CA ILE A 170 -17.35 19.14 -4.14
C ILE A 170 -16.82 19.31 -2.73
N ASN A 171 -16.63 20.53 -2.24
CA ASN A 171 -16.17 20.77 -0.87
C ASN A 171 -17.16 20.21 0.17
N ASN A 172 -18.46 20.41 -0.04
CA ASN A 172 -19.50 19.87 0.83
C ASN A 172 -19.51 18.34 0.82
N ALA A 173 -19.33 17.70 -0.36
CA ALA A 173 -19.20 16.26 -0.49
C ALA A 173 -17.97 15.75 0.27
N ILE A 174 -16.81 16.41 0.13
CA ILE A 174 -15.58 16.09 0.87
C ILE A 174 -15.81 16.15 2.39
N LEU A 175 -16.45 17.19 2.88
CA LEU A 175 -16.75 17.35 4.32
C LEU A 175 -17.67 16.24 4.83
N LYS A 176 -18.69 15.87 4.05
CA LYS A 176 -19.61 14.78 4.37
C LYS A 176 -18.87 13.44 4.47
N ILE A 177 -18.01 13.13 3.49
CA ILE A 177 -17.23 11.90 3.48
C ILE A 177 -16.25 11.87 4.66
N LYS A 178 -15.54 12.96 4.95
CA LYS A 178 -14.64 13.05 6.11
C LYS A 178 -15.38 12.77 7.43
N SER A 179 -16.59 13.29 7.58
CA SER A 179 -17.43 13.00 8.75
C SER A 179 -17.85 11.53 8.83
N GLN A 180 -18.13 10.89 7.70
CA GLN A 180 -18.44 9.46 7.67
C GLN A 180 -17.21 8.61 7.99
N LEU A 181 -16.05 8.93 7.41
CA LEU A 181 -14.79 8.27 7.70
C LEU A 181 -14.40 8.35 9.17
N SER A 182 -14.53 9.52 9.80
CA SER A 182 -14.22 9.68 11.22
C SER A 182 -15.05 8.76 12.12
N LYS A 183 -16.33 8.51 11.77
CA LYS A 183 -17.18 7.56 12.50
C LYS A 183 -16.71 6.11 12.32
N VAL A 184 -16.34 5.72 11.09
CA VAL A 184 -15.83 4.37 10.80
C VAL A 184 -14.52 4.12 11.53
N VAL A 185 -13.57 5.07 11.48
CA VAL A 185 -12.30 5.00 12.19
C VAL A 185 -12.48 4.91 13.70
N SER A 186 -13.39 5.69 14.28
CA SER A 186 -13.74 5.64 15.70
C SER A 186 -14.24 4.26 16.12
N THR A 187 -15.14 3.65 15.36
CA THR A 187 -15.64 2.30 15.59
C THR A 187 -14.51 1.26 15.51
N ARG A 188 -13.62 1.38 14.52
CA ARG A 188 -12.44 0.53 14.38
C ARG A 188 -11.49 0.65 15.57
N THR A 189 -11.27 1.85 16.08
CA THR A 189 -10.43 2.08 17.28
C THR A 189 -11.01 1.40 18.51
N LEU A 190 -12.34 1.41 18.70
CA LEU A 190 -13.01 0.69 19.77
C LEU A 190 -12.83 -0.84 19.64
N HIS A 191 -13.01 -1.39 18.44
CA HIS A 191 -12.74 -2.80 18.17
C HIS A 191 -11.27 -3.19 18.36
N ARG A 192 -10.34 -2.26 18.10
CA ARG A 192 -8.91 -2.46 18.34
C ARG A 192 -8.62 -2.55 19.84
N ARG A 193 -9.13 -1.63 20.67
CA ARG A 193 -8.97 -1.68 22.14
C ARG A 193 -9.48 -2.99 22.74
N SER A 194 -10.54 -3.57 22.19
CA SER A 194 -11.02 -4.87 22.66
C SER A 194 -10.09 -6.04 22.27
N ARG A 195 -9.30 -5.91 21.19
CA ARG A 195 -8.26 -6.86 20.77
C ARG A 195 -6.97 -6.75 21.59
N GLU A 196 -6.68 -5.58 22.17
CA GLU A 196 -5.54 -5.36 23.08
C GLU A 196 -5.58 -6.26 24.33
N LYS A 197 -6.76 -6.83 24.65
CA LYS A 197 -6.91 -7.82 25.73
C LYS A 197 -6.23 -9.19 25.43
N LYS A 198 -5.94 -9.50 24.17
CA LYS A 198 -5.11 -10.63 23.74
C LYS A 198 -4.09 -10.11 22.71
N PRO A 199 -2.96 -9.57 23.16
CA PRO A 199 -1.99 -8.92 22.29
C PRO A 199 -1.19 -9.95 21.51
N TYR A 200 -1.75 -10.42 20.37
CA TYR A 200 -0.93 -11.09 19.38
C TYR A 200 -0.09 -10.08 18.63
N PRO A 201 1.21 -10.28 18.46
CA PRO A 201 2.06 -9.39 17.67
C PRO A 201 1.54 -9.26 16.24
N ILE A 202 1.61 -8.05 15.71
CA ILE A 202 1.15 -7.73 14.35
C ILE A 202 2.36 -7.66 13.43
N VAL A 203 2.34 -8.45 12.37
CA VAL A 203 3.35 -8.45 11.31
C VAL A 203 2.71 -7.92 10.03
N ALA A 204 3.18 -6.77 9.53
CA ALA A 204 2.65 -6.14 8.32
C ALA A 204 3.53 -6.44 7.11
N LEU A 205 2.93 -6.92 6.02
CA LEU A 205 3.58 -7.07 4.73
C LEU A 205 3.44 -5.79 3.93
N ILE A 206 4.55 -5.22 3.49
CA ILE A 206 4.60 -4.04 2.63
C ILE A 206 5.45 -4.32 1.39
N GLY A 207 5.37 -3.45 0.41
CA GLY A 207 6.21 -3.54 -0.79
C GLY A 207 5.48 -3.08 -2.05
N TYR A 208 6.22 -3.03 -3.12
CA TYR A 208 5.71 -2.58 -4.41
C TYR A 208 4.59 -3.49 -4.93
N THR A 209 3.74 -2.98 -5.85
CA THR A 209 2.73 -3.81 -6.51
C THR A 209 3.41 -4.97 -7.23
N ASN A 210 2.75 -6.14 -7.22
CA ASN A 210 3.27 -7.37 -7.84
C ASN A 210 4.58 -7.93 -7.25
N ALA A 211 5.06 -7.44 -6.09
CA ALA A 211 6.24 -8.01 -5.40
C ALA A 211 5.97 -9.42 -4.79
N GLY A 212 4.72 -9.86 -4.77
CA GLY A 212 4.31 -11.17 -4.26
C GLY A 212 3.85 -11.17 -2.80
N LYS A 213 3.43 -10.01 -2.24
CA LYS A 213 2.91 -9.89 -0.85
C LYS A 213 1.75 -10.84 -0.58
N SER A 214 0.70 -10.78 -1.41
CA SER A 214 -0.51 -11.61 -1.25
C SER A 214 -0.23 -13.09 -1.50
N THR A 215 0.75 -13.43 -2.33
CA THR A 215 1.23 -14.81 -2.51
C THR A 215 1.90 -15.30 -1.23
N LEU A 216 2.81 -14.49 -0.67
CA LEU A 216 3.48 -14.77 0.60
C LEU A 216 2.46 -14.90 1.74
N PHE A 217 1.50 -13.97 1.80
CA PHE A 217 0.41 -14.00 2.78
C PHE A 217 -0.37 -15.31 2.71
N ASN A 218 -0.80 -15.72 1.52
CA ASN A 218 -1.56 -16.97 1.33
C ASN A 218 -0.77 -18.20 1.76
N LYS A 219 0.52 -18.23 1.45
CA LYS A 219 1.40 -19.34 1.84
C LYS A 219 1.55 -19.43 3.36
N LEU A 220 1.80 -18.31 4.03
CA LEU A 220 1.95 -18.27 5.49
C LEU A 220 0.64 -18.54 6.24
N THR A 221 -0.51 -18.17 5.66
CA THR A 221 -1.82 -18.31 6.31
C THR A 221 -2.58 -19.59 5.92
N ASN A 222 -2.04 -20.40 5.00
CA ASN A 222 -2.75 -21.52 4.38
C ASN A 222 -4.13 -21.13 3.83
N SER A 223 -4.29 -19.86 3.46
CA SER A 223 -5.55 -19.30 2.97
C SER A 223 -5.55 -19.16 1.45
N LYS A 224 -6.75 -19.12 0.86
CA LYS A 224 -6.94 -18.85 -0.56
C LYS A 224 -7.48 -17.43 -0.77
N VAL A 225 -6.78 -16.41 -0.25
CA VAL A 225 -7.10 -15.05 -0.65
C VAL A 225 -6.79 -14.91 -2.13
N PHE A 226 -7.67 -14.22 -2.84
CA PHE A 226 -7.58 -14.08 -4.28
C PHE A 226 -6.26 -13.40 -4.70
N VAL A 227 -5.35 -14.17 -5.28
CA VAL A 227 -4.10 -13.67 -5.84
C VAL A 227 -4.26 -13.60 -7.35
N LYS A 228 -4.28 -12.38 -7.89
CA LYS A 228 -4.06 -12.17 -9.33
C LYS A 228 -2.68 -11.55 -9.52
N ASN A 229 -2.02 -11.95 -10.59
CA ASN A 229 -0.78 -11.31 -11.04
C ASN A 229 -1.08 -9.94 -11.68
N MET A 230 -1.66 -9.04 -10.88
CA MET A 230 -2.16 -7.73 -11.30
C MET A 230 -1.81 -6.69 -10.23
N PRO A 231 -1.50 -5.44 -10.62
CA PRO A 231 -1.32 -4.33 -9.68
C PRO A 231 -2.56 -4.15 -8.79
N PHE A 232 -2.34 -3.83 -7.51
CA PHE A 232 -3.40 -3.59 -6.52
C PHE A 232 -4.39 -4.76 -6.37
N ALA A 233 -3.88 -5.99 -6.31
CA ALA A 233 -4.71 -7.16 -6.02
C ALA A 233 -5.38 -7.06 -4.64
N THR A 234 -4.70 -6.43 -3.67
CA THR A 234 -5.20 -6.15 -2.32
C THR A 234 -5.30 -4.63 -2.14
N LEU A 235 -6.48 -4.12 -1.84
CA LEU A 235 -6.75 -2.73 -1.48
C LEU A 235 -7.12 -2.60 0.00
N ASP A 236 -8.04 -3.44 0.47
CA ASP A 236 -8.42 -3.50 1.88
C ASP A 236 -7.45 -4.41 2.63
N PRO A 237 -6.87 -3.98 3.77
CA PRO A 237 -5.98 -4.82 4.54
C PRO A 237 -6.66 -6.10 4.99
N THR A 238 -6.01 -7.21 4.73
CA THR A 238 -6.49 -8.52 5.18
C THR A 238 -5.65 -9.00 6.34
N MET A 239 -6.28 -9.25 7.49
CA MET A 239 -5.62 -9.75 8.68
C MET A 239 -5.98 -11.20 8.96
N ARG A 240 -5.00 -12.03 9.31
CA ARG A 240 -5.18 -13.42 9.70
C ARG A 240 -4.31 -13.75 10.91
N LEU A 241 -4.90 -14.47 11.84
CA LEU A 241 -4.14 -15.11 12.92
C LEU A 241 -3.46 -16.35 12.32
N ILE A 242 -2.16 -16.46 12.51
CA ILE A 242 -1.37 -17.61 12.10
C ILE A 242 -0.52 -18.12 13.27
N GLU A 243 -0.30 -19.41 13.29
CA GLU A 243 0.63 -20.07 14.18
C GLU A 243 1.96 -20.27 13.44
N LEU A 244 3.04 -19.64 13.93
CA LEU A 244 4.36 -19.74 13.29
C LEU A 244 5.04 -21.05 13.64
N ASN A 245 5.01 -21.39 14.94
CA ASN A 245 5.52 -22.62 15.53
C ASN A 245 4.56 -22.98 16.66
N GLU A 246 4.65 -24.20 17.21
CA GLU A 246 3.74 -24.71 18.27
C GLU A 246 3.49 -23.75 19.46
N LYS A 247 4.19 -22.62 19.53
CA LYS A 247 4.18 -21.70 20.69
C LYS A 247 3.97 -20.21 20.34
N SER A 248 3.93 -19.83 19.08
CA SER A 248 3.92 -18.40 18.68
C SER A 248 2.81 -18.08 17.70
N ASN A 249 1.80 -17.36 18.17
CA ASN A 249 0.71 -16.86 17.35
C ASN A 249 0.95 -15.38 16.98
N ILE A 250 0.76 -15.03 15.73
CA ILE A 250 0.85 -13.66 15.23
C ILE A 250 -0.37 -13.29 14.38
N ILE A 251 -0.62 -12.01 14.26
CA ILE A 251 -1.55 -11.48 13.26
C ILE A 251 -0.72 -11.03 12.05
N LEU A 252 -0.87 -11.72 10.93
CA LEU A 252 -0.28 -11.30 9.67
C LEU A 252 -1.26 -10.38 8.94
N SER A 253 -0.77 -9.23 8.46
CA SER A 253 -1.54 -8.25 7.71
C SER A 253 -0.97 -8.08 6.30
N ASP A 254 -1.77 -8.35 5.26
CA ASP A 254 -1.45 -7.97 3.88
C ASP A 254 -1.95 -6.56 3.63
N THR A 255 -1.08 -5.68 3.14
CA THR A 255 -1.40 -4.27 2.91
C THR A 255 -1.47 -3.92 1.43
N VAL A 256 -1.95 -2.72 1.13
CA VAL A 256 -1.97 -2.17 -0.23
C VAL A 256 -0.56 -2.13 -0.81
N GLY A 257 -0.41 -2.55 -2.07
CA GLY A 257 0.86 -2.42 -2.79
C GLY A 257 1.18 -0.97 -3.12
N PHE A 258 2.43 -0.58 -2.94
CA PHE A 258 2.93 0.72 -3.37
C PHE A 258 3.20 0.72 -4.88
N ILE A 259 3.11 1.89 -5.48
CA ILE A 259 3.42 2.11 -6.89
C ILE A 259 4.07 3.47 -7.06
N SER A 260 4.87 3.63 -8.12
CA SER A 260 5.47 4.91 -8.45
C SER A 260 4.42 5.95 -8.82
N GLY A 261 4.66 7.21 -8.41
CA GLY A 261 3.74 8.29 -8.71
C GLY A 261 2.37 8.12 -8.03
N LEU A 262 2.33 7.48 -6.85
CA LEU A 262 1.09 7.42 -6.07
C LEU A 262 0.66 8.83 -5.69
N PRO A 263 -0.57 9.26 -6.06
CA PRO A 263 -1.05 10.61 -5.76
C PRO A 263 -1.06 10.90 -4.27
N THR A 264 -0.66 12.12 -3.90
CA THR A 264 -0.67 12.59 -2.50
C THR A 264 -2.06 12.54 -1.88
N GLU A 265 -3.10 12.77 -2.69
CA GLU A 265 -4.50 12.67 -2.31
C GLU A 265 -4.88 11.25 -1.90
N LEU A 266 -4.33 10.25 -2.59
CA LEU A 266 -4.52 8.83 -2.24
C LEU A 266 -3.76 8.47 -0.96
N ILE A 267 -2.51 8.89 -0.81
CA ILE A 267 -1.73 8.67 0.42
C ILE A 267 -2.48 9.25 1.62
N ALA A 268 -3.02 10.47 1.48
CA ALA A 268 -3.80 11.12 2.53
C ALA A 268 -5.11 10.39 2.83
N ALA A 269 -5.81 9.88 1.82
CA ALA A 269 -7.05 9.14 1.97
C ALA A 269 -6.84 7.78 2.64
N PHE A 270 -5.76 7.06 2.28
CA PHE A 270 -5.41 5.76 2.85
C PHE A 270 -4.53 5.82 4.11
N ARG A 271 -4.32 7.02 4.66
CA ARG A 271 -3.47 7.19 5.84
C ARG A 271 -3.88 6.30 7.01
N SER A 272 -5.18 6.14 7.28
CA SER A 272 -5.67 5.27 8.36
C SER A 272 -5.37 3.79 8.11
N THR A 273 -5.34 3.36 6.86
CA THR A 273 -4.95 2.01 6.45
C THR A 273 -3.44 1.81 6.56
N LEU A 274 -2.67 2.83 6.20
CA LEU A 274 -1.21 2.83 6.29
C LEU A 274 -0.71 3.00 7.74
N GLU A 275 -1.51 3.58 8.64
CA GLU A 275 -1.23 3.63 10.08
C GLU A 275 -1.14 2.24 10.72
N GLU A 276 -1.69 1.21 10.09
CA GLU A 276 -1.47 -0.18 10.53
C GLU A 276 -0.01 -0.60 10.41
N ILE A 277 0.72 -0.08 9.43
CA ILE A 277 2.14 -0.33 9.22
C ILE A 277 2.96 0.28 10.36
N THR A 278 2.67 1.55 10.73
CA THR A 278 3.39 2.24 11.81
C THR A 278 3.11 1.64 13.18
N ASN A 279 1.98 0.99 13.35
CA ASN A 279 1.58 0.32 14.59
C ASN A 279 1.95 -1.18 14.63
N ALA A 280 2.51 -1.73 13.55
CA ALA A 280 2.95 -3.12 13.52
C ALA A 280 4.17 -3.33 14.43
N ASP A 281 4.26 -4.52 15.03
CA ASP A 281 5.41 -4.92 15.81
C ASP A 281 6.60 -5.27 14.92
N LEU A 282 6.32 -5.81 13.73
CA LEU A 282 7.30 -6.09 12.69
C LEU A 282 6.73 -5.71 11.32
N VAL A 283 7.54 -5.07 10.49
CA VAL A 283 7.22 -4.72 9.11
C VAL A 283 8.12 -5.53 8.17
N ILE A 284 7.53 -6.22 7.22
CA ILE A 284 8.25 -7.02 6.23
C ILE A 284 8.13 -6.36 4.87
N HIS A 285 9.22 -5.81 4.37
CA HIS A 285 9.30 -5.22 3.04
C HIS A 285 9.59 -6.33 2.01
N VAL A 286 8.55 -6.74 1.29
CA VAL A 286 8.64 -7.73 0.22
C VAL A 286 9.07 -7.05 -1.08
N ARG A 287 10.19 -7.51 -1.67
CA ARG A 287 10.79 -6.95 -2.88
C ARG A 287 10.82 -8.02 -3.98
N ASP A 288 10.49 -7.65 -5.19
CA ASP A 288 10.73 -8.46 -6.38
C ASP A 288 12.17 -8.27 -6.84
N ILE A 289 13.03 -9.24 -6.54
CA ILE A 289 14.45 -9.12 -6.84
C ILE A 289 14.77 -9.41 -8.31
N SER A 290 13.84 -9.99 -9.05
CA SER A 290 13.98 -10.24 -10.49
C SER A 290 13.73 -8.97 -11.33
N ASP A 291 13.13 -7.93 -10.73
CA ASP A 291 12.89 -6.67 -11.42
C ASP A 291 14.17 -5.81 -11.45
N LYS A 292 14.56 -5.35 -12.62
CA LYS A 292 15.72 -4.46 -12.81
C LYS A 292 15.61 -3.15 -12.04
N ASN A 293 14.37 -2.71 -11.76
CA ASN A 293 14.11 -1.48 -11.00
C ASN A 293 13.90 -1.72 -9.50
N ASN A 294 14.24 -2.92 -8.98
CA ASN A 294 13.94 -3.27 -7.58
C ASN A 294 14.52 -2.27 -6.56
N GLU A 295 15.69 -1.70 -6.82
CA GLU A 295 16.30 -0.68 -5.95
C GLU A 295 15.53 0.66 -5.98
N LEU A 296 15.06 1.08 -7.16
CA LEU A 296 14.22 2.27 -7.29
C LEU A 296 12.88 2.07 -6.58
N HIS A 297 12.28 0.89 -6.72
CA HIS A 297 11.04 0.53 -6.02
C HIS A 297 11.25 0.53 -4.50
N LYS A 298 12.40 0.05 -4.01
CA LYS A 298 12.76 0.14 -2.58
C LYS A 298 12.80 1.59 -2.11
N LEU A 299 13.49 2.47 -2.85
CA LEU A 299 13.58 3.89 -2.50
C LEU A 299 12.22 4.58 -2.48
N GLU A 300 11.32 4.25 -3.41
CA GLU A 300 9.97 4.78 -3.45
C GLU A 300 9.14 4.33 -2.25
N VAL A 301 9.21 3.04 -1.89
CA VAL A 301 8.53 2.50 -0.70
C VAL A 301 9.07 3.17 0.56
N ASN A 302 10.40 3.32 0.69
CA ASN A 302 11.02 3.97 1.84
C ASN A 302 10.55 5.43 1.99
N LYS A 303 10.51 6.21 0.89
CA LYS A 303 9.98 7.60 0.91
C LYS A 303 8.55 7.67 1.45
N ILE A 304 7.70 6.71 1.08
CA ILE A 304 6.33 6.67 1.57
C ILE A 304 6.32 6.32 3.06
N LEU A 305 7.09 5.34 3.51
CA LEU A 305 7.22 4.99 4.94
C LEU A 305 7.69 6.16 5.78
N GLU A 306 8.71 6.88 5.31
CA GLU A 306 9.23 8.09 5.96
C GLU A 306 8.17 9.20 6.06
N SER A 307 7.35 9.37 5.01
CA SER A 307 6.22 10.32 5.03
C SER A 307 5.14 9.97 6.07
N LEU A 308 5.09 8.69 6.48
CA LEU A 308 4.22 8.20 7.55
C LEU A 308 4.88 8.27 8.94
N GLY A 309 6.14 8.74 9.02
CA GLY A 309 6.91 8.82 10.25
C GLY A 309 7.59 7.51 10.65
N PHE A 310 7.74 6.56 9.73
CA PHE A 310 8.45 5.31 9.96
C PHE A 310 9.91 5.47 9.53
N ASP A 311 10.84 5.32 10.47
CA ASP A 311 12.27 5.34 10.17
C ASP A 311 12.67 4.06 9.43
N THR A 312 13.20 4.20 8.23
CA THR A 312 13.58 3.07 7.38
C THR A 312 15.05 2.65 7.53
N GLU A 313 15.91 3.51 8.07
CA GLU A 313 17.35 3.23 8.17
C GLU A 313 17.73 2.54 9.48
N SER A 314 17.27 3.08 10.61
CA SER A 314 17.66 2.59 11.94
C SER A 314 16.65 1.63 12.55
N ASN A 315 15.48 1.42 11.94
CA ASN A 315 14.40 0.67 12.56
C ASN A 315 14.69 -0.83 12.66
N GLU A 316 14.74 -1.32 13.90
CA GLU A 316 14.88 -2.75 14.15
C GLU A 316 13.67 -3.58 13.70
N LYS A 317 12.51 -2.93 13.53
CA LYS A 317 11.25 -3.55 13.14
C LYS A 317 11.08 -3.73 11.63
N LEU A 318 12.08 -3.40 10.80
CA LEU A 318 12.01 -3.55 9.36
C LEU A 318 12.86 -4.73 8.88
N TYR A 319 12.20 -5.73 8.29
CA TYR A 319 12.83 -6.86 7.63
C TYR A 319 12.66 -6.75 6.13
N GLU A 320 13.69 -7.13 5.35
CA GLU A 320 13.63 -7.19 3.89
C GLU A 320 13.48 -8.64 3.44
N VAL A 321 12.49 -8.88 2.58
CA VAL A 321 12.26 -10.19 1.95
C VAL A 321 12.44 -10.06 0.45
N HIS A 322 13.51 -10.64 -0.06
CA HIS A 322 13.83 -10.73 -1.48
C HIS A 322 13.09 -11.91 -2.08
N ASN A 323 11.96 -11.63 -2.71
CA ASN A 323 11.08 -12.64 -3.32
C ASN A 323 11.43 -12.86 -4.80
N LYS A 324 10.95 -13.96 -5.35
CA LYS A 324 11.12 -14.40 -6.75
C LYS A 324 12.57 -14.80 -7.09
N ILE A 325 13.28 -15.36 -6.12
CA ILE A 325 14.66 -15.85 -6.34
C ILE A 325 14.74 -16.99 -7.36
N ASP A 326 13.63 -17.65 -7.66
CA ASP A 326 13.48 -18.68 -8.69
C ASP A 326 13.69 -18.15 -10.11
N LEU A 327 13.55 -16.84 -10.32
CA LEU A 327 13.75 -16.18 -11.62
C LEU A 327 15.19 -15.70 -11.84
N LEU A 328 16.06 -15.82 -10.84
CA LEU A 328 17.45 -15.37 -10.91
C LEU A 328 18.38 -16.42 -11.50
N SER A 329 19.46 -15.97 -12.12
CA SER A 329 20.59 -16.81 -12.49
C SER A 329 21.31 -17.35 -11.24
N LYS A 330 22.06 -18.44 -11.38
CA LYS A 330 22.86 -19.02 -10.28
C LYS A 330 23.88 -18.04 -9.72
N GLU A 331 24.46 -17.19 -10.55
CA GLU A 331 25.48 -16.21 -10.16
C GLU A 331 24.86 -15.07 -9.33
N GLU A 332 23.74 -14.51 -9.79
CA GLU A 332 22.98 -13.49 -9.07
C GLU A 332 22.50 -14.01 -7.72
N LEU A 333 21.98 -15.24 -7.69
CA LEU A 333 21.53 -15.86 -6.45
C LEU A 333 22.67 -16.04 -5.44
N ASN A 334 23.86 -16.47 -5.87
CA ASN A 334 25.02 -16.63 -4.98
C ASN A 334 25.49 -15.29 -4.44
N THR A 335 25.51 -14.25 -5.26
CA THR A 335 25.85 -12.89 -4.83
C THR A 335 24.89 -12.39 -3.75
N LEU A 336 23.59 -12.57 -3.96
CA LEU A 336 22.54 -12.20 -2.99
C LEU A 336 22.60 -13.02 -1.71
N LYS A 337 22.92 -14.32 -1.77
CA LYS A 337 23.11 -15.16 -0.56
C LYS A 337 24.23 -14.59 0.31
N ASN A 338 25.36 -14.25 -0.28
CA ASN A 338 26.49 -13.68 0.44
C ASN A 338 26.16 -12.34 1.11
N LEU A 339 25.31 -11.51 0.48
CA LEU A 339 24.82 -10.25 1.06
C LEU A 339 23.79 -10.48 2.17
N SER A 340 22.87 -11.40 1.95
CA SER A 340 21.81 -11.74 2.92
C SER A 340 22.38 -12.38 4.19
N ASP A 341 23.37 -13.26 4.08
CA ASP A 341 23.98 -13.92 5.24
C ASP A 341 24.73 -12.93 6.17
N ARG A 342 25.13 -11.76 5.63
CA ARG A 342 25.70 -10.65 6.45
C ARG A 342 24.62 -9.81 7.16
N ASN A 343 23.39 -9.87 6.70
CA ASN A 343 22.29 -9.08 7.26
C ASN A 343 21.18 -9.98 7.82
N LYS A 344 21.12 -10.11 9.14
CA LYS A 344 20.13 -10.94 9.86
C LYS A 344 18.67 -10.51 9.62
N LYS A 345 18.43 -9.35 9.00
CA LYS A 345 17.10 -8.82 8.67
C LYS A 345 16.72 -9.04 7.20
N SER A 346 17.53 -9.76 6.43
CA SER A 346 17.35 -10.00 5.00
C SER A 346 17.11 -11.47 4.72
N PHE A 347 16.03 -11.79 4.01
CA PHE A 347 15.61 -13.16 3.71
C PHE A 347 15.39 -13.35 2.23
N LEU A 348 15.83 -14.48 1.71
CA LEU A 348 15.68 -14.86 0.30
C LEU A 348 14.60 -15.93 0.19
N ILE A 349 13.54 -15.64 -0.60
CA ILE A 349 12.41 -16.58 -0.76
C ILE A 349 11.95 -16.69 -2.21
N SER A 350 11.29 -17.79 -2.51
CA SER A 350 10.36 -17.89 -3.63
C SER A 350 8.98 -18.26 -3.09
N ALA A 351 8.05 -17.32 -3.15
CA ALA A 351 6.68 -17.56 -2.69
C ALA A 351 5.91 -18.56 -3.57
N THR A 352 6.35 -18.80 -4.80
CA THR A 352 5.78 -19.76 -5.74
C THR A 352 6.37 -21.16 -5.59
N CYS A 353 7.67 -21.25 -5.33
CA CYS A 353 8.41 -22.53 -5.24
C CYS A 353 8.63 -23.02 -3.80
N ASP A 354 8.03 -22.37 -2.81
CA ASP A 354 8.15 -22.69 -1.37
C ASP A 354 9.60 -22.71 -0.85
N LEU A 355 10.47 -21.85 -1.39
CA LEU A 355 11.87 -21.77 -0.99
C LEU A 355 12.10 -20.69 0.09
N GLY A 356 12.91 -20.98 1.09
CA GLY A 356 13.41 -20.02 2.07
C GLY A 356 12.43 -19.66 3.20
N PHE A 357 11.26 -20.29 3.28
CA PHE A 357 10.24 -20.00 4.29
C PHE A 357 10.69 -20.31 5.71
N ASP A 358 11.40 -21.41 5.92
CA ASP A 358 11.86 -21.83 7.27
C ASP A 358 12.75 -20.76 7.91
N LYS A 359 13.67 -20.17 7.12
CA LYS A 359 14.52 -19.09 7.59
C LYS A 359 13.71 -17.83 7.92
N LEU A 360 12.73 -17.49 7.09
CA LEU A 360 11.85 -16.33 7.32
C LEU A 360 11.01 -16.52 8.58
N ILE A 361 10.35 -17.66 8.73
CA ILE A 361 9.52 -18.01 9.88
C ILE A 361 10.35 -17.98 11.17
N THR A 362 11.55 -18.59 11.16
CA THR A 362 12.47 -18.55 12.29
C THR A 362 12.93 -17.13 12.61
N GLY A 363 13.18 -16.30 11.60
CA GLY A 363 13.55 -14.90 11.78
C GLY A 363 12.42 -14.08 12.43
N ILE A 364 11.19 -14.25 11.97
CA ILE A 364 9.99 -13.61 12.55
C ILE A 364 9.80 -14.08 13.99
N ASP A 365 9.85 -15.39 14.24
CA ASP A 365 9.68 -15.97 15.57
C ASP A 365 10.75 -15.44 16.55
N THR A 366 12.00 -15.41 16.13
CA THR A 366 13.12 -14.86 16.93
C THR A 366 12.90 -13.39 17.28
N PHE A 367 12.42 -12.58 16.32
CA PHE A 367 12.16 -11.16 16.56
C PHE A 367 11.02 -10.94 17.56
N ILE A 368 9.91 -11.64 17.37
CA ILE A 368 8.71 -11.50 18.20
C ILE A 368 8.96 -12.00 19.62
N ASN A 369 9.86 -12.98 19.76
CA ASN A 369 10.21 -13.55 21.05
C ASN A 369 11.33 -12.79 21.78
N ARG A 370 11.91 -11.74 21.16
CA ARG A 370 12.90 -10.87 21.82
C ARG A 370 12.30 -10.26 23.09
N GLY A 371 13.04 -10.38 24.20
CA GLY A 371 12.62 -9.81 25.49
C GLY A 371 11.43 -10.52 26.15
N PHE A 372 11.03 -11.69 25.64
CA PHE A 372 10.10 -12.55 26.34
C PHE A 372 10.84 -13.69 27.04
N VAL A 373 10.54 -13.87 28.32
CA VAL A 373 11.03 -14.95 29.13
C VAL A 373 9.88 -15.91 29.42
N SER A 374 10.12 -17.21 29.19
CA SER A 374 9.20 -18.26 29.65
C SER A 374 9.65 -18.75 31.01
N GLU A 375 8.74 -18.71 31.96
CA GLU A 375 9.04 -19.05 33.35
C GLU A 375 7.92 -19.90 33.92
N ARG A 376 8.29 -20.85 34.77
CA ARG A 376 7.34 -21.69 35.49
C ARG A 376 7.11 -21.10 36.88
N ILE A 377 5.85 -20.78 37.17
CA ILE A 377 5.41 -20.25 38.46
C ILE A 377 4.57 -21.30 39.14
N ILE A 378 4.85 -21.53 40.41
CA ILE A 378 4.05 -22.40 41.28
C ILE A 378 3.32 -21.51 42.28
N LEU A 379 1.99 -21.54 42.27
CA LEU A 379 1.13 -20.78 43.17
C LEU A 379 0.35 -21.74 44.07
N GLY A 380 0.26 -21.43 45.35
CA GLY A 380 -0.60 -22.14 46.30
C GLY A 380 -2.09 -21.87 46.00
N PHE A 381 -2.99 -22.67 46.58
CA PHE A 381 -4.43 -22.46 46.47
C PHE A 381 -4.89 -21.14 47.11
N ASP A 382 -4.18 -20.64 48.10
CA ASP A 382 -4.35 -19.38 48.80
C ASP A 382 -3.93 -18.16 47.95
N GLU A 383 -3.13 -18.36 46.89
CA GLU A 383 -2.61 -17.32 46.03
C GLU A 383 -3.50 -17.06 44.80
N SER A 384 -4.82 -17.30 44.92
CA SER A 384 -5.80 -17.10 43.83
C SER A 384 -5.81 -15.70 43.23
N TYR A 385 -5.45 -14.67 44.04
CA TYR A 385 -5.30 -13.29 43.54
C TYR A 385 -4.15 -13.15 42.55
N LEU A 386 -2.98 -13.75 42.82
CA LEU A 386 -1.82 -13.72 41.91
C LEU A 386 -2.15 -14.47 40.60
N ARG A 387 -2.86 -15.60 40.73
CA ARG A 387 -3.36 -16.36 39.59
C ARG A 387 -4.31 -15.48 38.71
N SER A 388 -5.24 -14.76 39.32
CA SER A 388 -6.12 -13.82 38.61
C SER A 388 -5.31 -12.74 37.87
N LYS A 389 -4.25 -12.19 38.49
CA LYS A 389 -3.38 -11.21 37.86
C LYS A 389 -2.62 -11.75 36.63
N LEU A 390 -2.21 -13.02 36.66
CA LEU A 390 -1.61 -13.67 35.51
C LEU A 390 -2.60 -13.84 34.35
N TYR A 391 -3.87 -14.15 34.66
CA TYR A 391 -4.96 -14.17 33.66
C TYR A 391 -5.26 -12.79 33.11
N ASP A 392 -5.39 -11.76 33.95
CA ASP A 392 -5.60 -10.37 33.55
C ASP A 392 -4.48 -9.88 32.63
N ALA A 393 -3.23 -10.25 32.93
CA ALA A 393 -2.07 -9.90 32.12
C ALA A 393 -1.97 -10.71 30.82
N SER A 394 -2.81 -11.76 30.66
CA SER A 394 -2.82 -12.66 29.48
C SER A 394 -1.43 -13.25 29.16
N VAL A 395 -0.72 -13.71 30.18
CA VAL A 395 0.65 -14.24 30.07
C VAL A 395 0.73 -15.77 30.22
N ILE A 396 -0.37 -16.43 30.54
CA ILE A 396 -0.44 -17.87 30.78
C ILE A 396 -0.41 -18.65 29.48
N MET A 397 0.56 -19.55 29.34
CA MET A 397 0.67 -20.49 28.23
C MET A 397 -0.01 -21.84 28.54
N SER A 398 0.23 -22.35 29.71
CA SER A 398 -0.40 -23.58 30.18
C SER A 398 -0.52 -23.56 31.69
N GLU A 399 -1.53 -24.24 32.20
CA GLU A 399 -1.76 -24.40 33.64
C GLU A 399 -2.08 -25.84 33.94
N LYS A 400 -1.49 -26.35 35.04
CA LYS A 400 -1.72 -27.68 35.56
C LYS A 400 -1.98 -27.60 37.05
N GLN A 401 -3.10 -28.14 37.48
CA GLN A 401 -3.39 -28.28 38.92
C GLN A 401 -2.54 -29.41 39.51
N THR A 402 -1.90 -29.13 40.61
CA THR A 402 -1.10 -30.07 41.39
C THR A 402 -1.74 -30.31 42.77
N LYS A 403 -1.21 -31.24 43.56
CA LYS A 403 -1.73 -31.50 44.91
C LYS A 403 -1.63 -30.29 45.86
N ASN A 404 -0.68 -29.37 45.62
CA ASN A 404 -0.38 -28.26 46.54
C ASN A 404 -0.71 -26.88 45.93
N GLY A 405 -1.34 -26.82 44.72
CA GLY A 405 -1.64 -25.56 44.06
C GLY A 405 -1.66 -25.67 42.54
N TYR A 406 -1.24 -24.63 41.86
CA TYR A 406 -1.21 -24.51 40.41
C TYR A 406 0.23 -24.36 39.91
N GLU A 407 0.62 -25.17 38.95
CA GLU A 407 1.85 -25.02 38.16
C GLU A 407 1.47 -24.31 36.85
N ILE A 408 1.97 -23.08 36.70
CA ILE A 408 1.58 -22.20 35.59
C ILE A 408 2.83 -21.89 34.76
N LEU A 409 2.83 -22.23 33.49
CA LEU A 409 3.85 -21.79 32.57
C LEU A 409 3.41 -20.42 32.00
N VAL A 410 4.18 -19.40 32.31
CA VAL A 410 3.93 -18.02 31.83
C VAL A 410 4.98 -17.61 30.83
N ARG A 411 4.58 -16.73 29.92
CA ARG A 411 5.46 -16.07 28.98
C ARG A 411 5.18 -14.57 28.98
N TRP A 412 6.14 -13.79 29.38
CA TRP A 412 5.99 -12.35 29.59
C TRP A 412 7.22 -11.56 29.18
N SER A 413 6.99 -10.26 28.91
CA SER A 413 8.09 -9.31 28.76
C SER A 413 8.72 -9.01 30.13
N ASP A 414 9.97 -8.55 30.11
CA ASP A 414 10.69 -8.15 31.34
C ASP A 414 9.92 -7.12 32.16
N LYS A 415 9.17 -6.20 31.48
CA LYS A 415 8.29 -5.22 32.13
C LYS A 415 7.17 -5.90 32.91
N LYS A 416 6.38 -6.75 32.27
CA LYS A 416 5.28 -7.48 32.94
C LYS A 416 5.78 -8.39 34.05
N ARG A 417 6.95 -9.02 33.84
CA ARG A 417 7.64 -9.80 34.85
C ARG A 417 7.96 -8.95 36.06
N GLY A 418 8.58 -7.78 35.88
CA GLY A 418 8.90 -6.83 36.92
C GLY A 418 7.67 -6.36 37.71
N GLU A 419 6.57 -6.01 36.98
CA GLU A 419 5.29 -5.63 37.59
C GLU A 419 4.73 -6.75 38.46
N PHE A 420 4.73 -8.00 37.99
CA PHE A 420 4.22 -9.14 38.75
C PHE A 420 5.06 -9.43 40.03
N TYR A 421 6.38 -9.44 39.90
CA TYR A 421 7.25 -9.66 41.04
C TYR A 421 7.22 -8.52 42.08
N SER A 422 6.94 -7.29 41.64
CA SER A 422 6.70 -6.17 42.56
C SER A 422 5.45 -6.37 43.41
N LEU A 423 4.37 -6.96 42.82
CA LEU A 423 3.16 -7.30 43.57
C LEU A 423 3.41 -8.37 44.63
N ILE A 424 4.29 -9.33 44.37
CA ILE A 424 4.69 -10.36 45.36
C ILE A 424 5.48 -9.70 46.47
N LYS A 425 6.50 -8.87 46.16
CA LYS A 425 7.33 -8.20 47.15
C LYS A 425 6.53 -7.29 48.09
N ASN A 426 5.56 -6.57 47.57
CA ASN A 426 4.69 -5.67 48.36
C ASN A 426 3.69 -6.41 49.27
N ARG A 427 3.59 -7.73 49.18
CA ARG A 427 2.75 -8.56 50.05
C ARG A 427 3.52 -9.25 51.18
N VAL A 428 4.84 -9.34 51.05
CA VAL A 428 5.73 -9.98 52.04
C VAL A 428 6.24 -8.97 53.09
N ASN A 429 6.01 -7.64 52.80
CA ASN A 429 6.18 -6.55 53.76
C ASN A 429 4.80 -6.13 54.31
#